data_62485aab9334794730a471999dab4bef
#
_entry.id   62485aab9334794730a471999dab4bef
#
_cell.length_a   1.000
_cell.length_b   1.000
_cell.length_c   1.000
_cell.angle_alpha   90.00
_cell.angle_beta   90.00
_cell.angle_gamma   90.00
#
_symmetry.space_group_name_H-M   'P 1'
#
loop_
_entity.id
_entity.type
_entity.pdbx_description
1 polymer ?
#
loop_
_entity_poly.entity_id
_entity_poly.type
_entity_poly.pdbx_seq_one_letter_code
_entity_poly.pdbx_strand_id
1 'polypeptide(L)'
;SDPKSARIKELRSMPVKKTKKRAAPDALSTGDFVRWNSSGGTARGKITRIVRDGQIDVPDSEFTINGTEDDPAALIQIYRDGEETDVYAGHKFSTLTKIDPIRSITECYKRSGETTFAEKDERVYEFAFSSEFPVARGFGMEVLSHDEGAMDLARLNNSAPLLFNHDPNKVIGVVERAYVDKKKKKGYSRVRFSKNSFAEEVRQDVQDGILRNVSTGYVINDIKERDNDFLATNWQPYEVSIVATPA
;
A
#
# COMPACT_ATOMS: atom_id res chain seq x y z
N SER A 1 -55.54 -1.49 -0.41
CA SER A 1 -54.09 -1.85 -0.39
C SER A 1 -53.80 -2.52 0.96
N ASP A 2 -53.33 -3.76 0.89
CA ASP A 2 -53.03 -4.65 2.00
C ASP A 2 -51.95 -4.05 2.91
N PRO A 3 -52.22 -3.84 4.22
CA PRO A 3 -51.26 -3.29 5.19
C PRO A 3 -49.97 -4.10 5.29
N LYS A 4 -50.01 -5.39 5.00
CA LYS A 4 -48.82 -6.28 4.98
C LYS A 4 -47.87 -5.95 3.84
N SER A 5 -48.39 -5.53 2.68
CA SER A 5 -47.59 -5.16 1.53
C SER A 5 -46.84 -3.85 1.72
N ALA A 6 -47.41 -2.87 2.43
CA ALA A 6 -46.76 -1.60 2.77
C ALA A 6 -45.58 -1.80 3.75
N ARG A 7 -45.80 -2.66 4.78
CA ARG A 7 -44.78 -2.94 5.80
C ARG A 7 -43.58 -3.75 5.24
N ILE A 8 -43.80 -4.59 4.24
CA ILE A 8 -42.71 -5.32 3.54
C ILE A 8 -41.87 -4.35 2.67
N LYS A 9 -42.52 -3.35 2.03
CA LYS A 9 -41.79 -2.31 1.30
C LYS A 9 -40.95 -1.43 2.19
N GLU A 10 -41.48 -1.08 3.35
CA GLU A 10 -40.79 -0.25 4.38
C GLU A 10 -39.57 -0.98 4.95
N LEU A 11 -39.67 -2.27 5.24
CA LEU A 11 -38.54 -3.09 5.71
C LEU A 11 -37.45 -3.30 4.64
N ARG A 12 -37.78 -3.22 3.35
CA ARG A 12 -36.81 -3.30 2.24
C ARG A 12 -36.09 -1.97 1.98
N SER A 13 -36.65 -0.85 2.42
CA SER A 13 -36.06 0.48 2.28
C SER A 13 -35.21 0.94 3.47
N MET A 14 -35.20 0.19 4.56
CA MET A 14 -34.32 0.51 5.71
C MET A 14 -32.88 0.22 5.29
N PRO A 15 -31.95 1.18 5.44
CA PRO A 15 -30.54 0.92 5.22
C PRO A 15 -30.10 -0.18 6.18
N VAL A 16 -29.67 -1.31 5.64
CA VAL A 16 -29.04 -2.38 6.42
C VAL A 16 -27.85 -1.73 7.14
N LYS A 17 -27.96 -1.50 8.44
CA LYS A 17 -26.81 -1.12 9.27
C LYS A 17 -25.78 -2.24 9.07
N LYS A 18 -24.72 -1.97 8.30
CA LYS A 18 -23.56 -2.83 8.23
C LYS A 18 -23.05 -2.96 9.67
N THR A 19 -23.39 -4.03 10.34
CA THR A 19 -22.78 -4.40 11.61
C THR A 19 -21.30 -4.56 11.34
N LYS A 20 -20.48 -3.68 11.91
CA LYS A 20 -19.01 -3.86 11.89
C LYS A 20 -18.75 -5.27 12.39
N LYS A 21 -18.19 -6.15 11.56
CA LYS A 21 -17.79 -7.49 11.96
C LYS A 21 -16.76 -7.31 13.06
N ARG A 22 -17.15 -7.58 14.32
CA ARG A 22 -16.22 -7.64 15.44
C ARG A 22 -15.24 -8.78 15.17
N ALA A 23 -13.97 -8.59 15.50
CA ALA A 23 -13.03 -9.70 15.42
C ALA A 23 -13.47 -10.79 16.39
N ALA A 24 -13.59 -12.02 15.89
CA ALA A 24 -13.86 -13.17 16.74
C ALA A 24 -12.69 -13.40 17.71
N PRO A 25 -12.89 -14.05 18.88
CA PRO A 25 -11.84 -14.27 19.86
C PRO A 25 -10.58 -14.94 19.31
N ASP A 26 -10.71 -15.75 18.26
CA ASP A 26 -9.59 -16.49 17.62
C ASP A 26 -9.11 -15.84 16.30
N ALA A 27 -9.67 -14.67 15.92
CA ALA A 27 -9.37 -14.05 14.65
C ALA A 27 -8.02 -13.33 14.59
N LEU A 28 -7.38 -13.05 15.74
CA LEU A 28 -6.15 -12.29 15.85
C LEU A 28 -5.07 -13.08 16.57
N SER A 29 -3.83 -12.91 16.13
CA SER A 29 -2.63 -13.51 16.69
C SER A 29 -1.55 -12.47 16.96
N THR A 30 -0.60 -12.80 17.84
CA THR A 30 0.61 -11.98 18.02
C THR A 30 1.35 -11.87 16.68
N GLY A 31 1.76 -10.67 16.34
CA GLY A 31 2.37 -10.36 15.04
C GLY A 31 1.39 -9.84 13.99
N ASP A 32 0.07 -9.98 14.21
CA ASP A 32 -0.93 -9.44 13.31
C ASP A 32 -0.94 -7.91 13.35
N PHE A 33 -1.10 -7.29 12.19
CA PHE A 33 -1.36 -5.87 12.06
C PHE A 33 -2.86 -5.59 12.21
N VAL A 34 -3.18 -4.56 12.97
CA VAL A 34 -4.55 -4.16 13.28
C VAL A 34 -4.72 -2.66 13.19
N ARG A 35 -5.96 -2.22 12.99
CA ARG A 35 -6.38 -0.83 13.08
C ARG A 35 -7.53 -0.67 14.08
N TRP A 36 -7.64 0.51 14.63
CA TRP A 36 -8.73 0.91 15.53
C TRP A 36 -9.00 2.41 15.41
N ASN A 37 -10.17 2.85 15.91
CA ASN A 37 -10.50 4.25 15.98
C ASN A 37 -9.89 4.87 17.24
N SER A 38 -9.17 5.96 17.10
CA SER A 38 -8.67 6.80 18.19
C SER A 38 -9.26 8.20 18.10
N SER A 39 -9.03 9.03 19.13
CA SER A 39 -9.52 10.43 19.17
C SER A 39 -8.98 11.30 18.04
N GLY A 40 -7.82 10.93 17.45
CA GLY A 40 -7.19 11.63 16.34
C GLY A 40 -7.44 10.99 14.96
N GLY A 41 -8.34 10.01 14.85
CA GLY A 41 -8.62 9.28 13.62
C GLY A 41 -8.35 7.78 13.75
N THR A 42 -7.95 7.14 12.66
CA THR A 42 -7.64 5.70 12.65
C THR A 42 -6.17 5.48 13.03
N ALA A 43 -5.93 4.77 14.12
CA ALA A 43 -4.60 4.32 14.51
C ALA A 43 -4.34 2.88 14.04
N ARG A 44 -3.08 2.52 13.92
CA ARG A 44 -2.61 1.21 13.43
C ARG A 44 -1.41 0.73 14.24
N GLY A 45 -1.24 -0.58 14.28
CA GLY A 45 -0.10 -1.17 14.95
C GLY A 45 -0.05 -2.68 14.81
N LYS A 46 0.98 -3.26 15.41
CA LYS A 46 1.25 -4.69 15.44
C LYS A 46 0.97 -5.25 16.82
N ILE A 47 0.22 -6.33 16.89
CA ILE A 47 -0.04 -7.01 18.16
C ILE A 47 1.26 -7.64 18.67
N THR A 48 1.68 -7.24 19.87
CA THR A 48 2.88 -7.76 20.54
C THR A 48 2.53 -8.76 21.64
N ARG A 49 1.36 -8.64 22.26
CA ARG A 49 0.90 -9.53 23.33
C ARG A 49 -0.61 -9.66 23.34
N ILE A 50 -1.10 -10.84 23.67
CA ILE A 50 -2.53 -11.13 23.83
C ILE A 50 -2.76 -11.75 25.20
N VAL A 51 -3.83 -11.31 25.90
CA VAL A 51 -4.30 -11.90 27.16
C VAL A 51 -5.77 -12.23 27.00
N ARG A 52 -6.10 -13.52 27.21
CA ARG A 52 -7.46 -14.06 27.11
C ARG A 52 -8.20 -14.09 28.44
N ASP A 53 -7.46 -14.11 29.53
CA ASP A 53 -7.97 -13.99 30.90
C ASP A 53 -6.93 -13.25 31.73
N GLY A 54 -7.32 -12.10 32.29
CA GLY A 54 -6.42 -11.25 33.06
C GLY A 54 -6.25 -9.85 32.46
N GLN A 55 -5.17 -9.19 32.85
CA GLN A 55 -4.92 -7.77 32.61
C GLN A 55 -3.64 -7.53 31.82
N ILE A 56 -3.67 -6.51 30.97
CA ILE A 56 -2.49 -5.94 30.29
C ILE A 56 -2.30 -4.52 30.82
N ASP A 57 -1.10 -4.25 31.31
CA ASP A 57 -0.65 -2.88 31.59
C ASP A 57 -0.02 -2.31 30.32
N VAL A 58 -0.42 -1.10 29.93
CA VAL A 58 0.15 -0.43 28.76
C VAL A 58 1.42 0.31 29.19
N PRO A 59 2.58 0.02 28.58
CA PRO A 59 3.83 0.70 28.93
C PRO A 59 3.72 2.22 28.89
N ASP A 60 4.39 2.89 29.78
CA ASP A 60 4.47 4.35 29.92
C ASP A 60 3.07 5.03 30.06
N SER A 61 2.10 4.31 30.62
CA SER A 61 0.72 4.75 30.82
C SER A 61 0.14 4.14 32.10
N GLU A 62 -0.78 4.86 32.74
CA GLU A 62 -1.60 4.30 33.83
C GLU A 62 -2.78 3.46 33.30
N PHE A 63 -2.88 3.30 32.00
CA PHE A 63 -3.96 2.58 31.37
C PHE A 63 -3.74 1.07 31.40
N THR A 64 -4.75 0.36 31.86
CA THR A 64 -4.80 -1.10 31.88
C THR A 64 -6.03 -1.59 31.16
N ILE A 65 -5.93 -2.78 30.55
CA ILE A 65 -7.07 -3.39 29.85
C ILE A 65 -7.24 -4.85 30.27
N ASN A 66 -8.48 -5.23 30.60
CA ASN A 66 -8.82 -6.60 30.98
C ASN A 66 -9.25 -7.39 29.75
N GLY A 67 -8.61 -8.54 29.51
CA GLY A 67 -9.02 -9.53 28.54
C GLY A 67 -9.93 -10.58 29.16
N THR A 68 -10.85 -11.13 28.37
CA THR A 68 -11.68 -12.28 28.70
C THR A 68 -11.59 -13.29 27.56
N GLU A 69 -12.00 -14.53 27.80
CA GLU A 69 -12.05 -15.57 26.73
C GLU A 69 -12.90 -15.12 25.53
N ASP A 70 -14.02 -14.43 25.79
CA ASP A 70 -14.95 -13.98 24.76
C ASP A 70 -14.48 -12.69 24.05
N ASP A 71 -13.64 -11.89 24.71
CA ASP A 71 -13.10 -10.63 24.17
C ASP A 71 -11.68 -10.38 24.70
N PRO A 72 -10.68 -11.03 24.12
CA PRO A 72 -9.29 -10.90 24.57
C PRO A 72 -8.77 -9.48 24.48
N ALA A 73 -7.80 -9.15 25.33
CA ALA A 73 -7.05 -7.92 25.27
C ALA A 73 -5.76 -8.10 24.45
N ALA A 74 -5.41 -7.10 23.67
CA ALA A 74 -4.16 -7.02 22.92
C ALA A 74 -3.35 -5.80 23.33
N LEU A 75 -2.05 -5.99 23.54
CA LEU A 75 -1.06 -4.93 23.55
C LEU A 75 -0.55 -4.73 22.13
N ILE A 76 -0.57 -3.51 21.66
CA ILE A 76 -0.28 -3.16 20.27
C ILE A 76 0.80 -2.11 20.24
N GLN A 77 1.89 -2.40 19.56
CA GLN A 77 2.93 -1.42 19.24
C GLN A 77 2.43 -0.53 18.12
N ILE A 78 2.38 0.78 18.35
CA ILE A 78 1.86 1.74 17.39
C ILE A 78 2.87 1.93 16.25
N TYR A 79 2.35 1.95 15.02
CA TYR A 79 3.09 2.29 13.82
C TYR A 79 2.70 3.68 13.35
N ARG A 80 3.70 4.53 13.09
CA ARG A 80 3.53 5.85 12.49
C ARG A 80 4.47 5.96 11.31
N ASP A 81 3.95 6.48 10.20
CA ASP A 81 4.72 6.67 8.96
C ASP A 81 5.41 5.38 8.45
N GLY A 82 4.75 4.22 8.71
CA GLY A 82 5.25 2.90 8.30
C GLY A 82 6.33 2.32 9.19
N GLU A 83 6.76 3.04 10.25
CA GLU A 83 7.80 2.62 11.18
C GLU A 83 7.26 2.27 12.56
N GLU A 84 7.95 1.35 13.23
CA GLU A 84 7.68 1.01 14.63
C GLU A 84 7.99 2.22 15.52
N THR A 85 7.11 2.48 16.48
CA THR A 85 7.34 3.47 17.53
C THR A 85 7.52 2.78 18.87
N ASP A 86 8.09 3.48 19.86
CA ASP A 86 8.16 3.01 21.25
C ASP A 86 6.84 3.19 22.02
N VAL A 87 5.75 3.55 21.32
CA VAL A 87 4.44 3.82 21.91
C VAL A 87 3.54 2.61 21.76
N TYR A 88 2.84 2.25 22.83
CA TYR A 88 1.92 1.13 22.89
C TYR A 88 0.50 1.57 23.16
N ALA A 89 -0.46 0.77 22.71
CA ALA A 89 -1.88 0.90 23.01
C ALA A 89 -2.45 -0.45 23.45
N GLY A 90 -3.45 -0.41 24.35
CA GLY A 90 -4.19 -1.58 24.78
C GLY A 90 -5.60 -1.53 24.19
N HIS A 91 -6.05 -2.60 23.55
CA HIS A 91 -7.38 -2.70 22.96
C HIS A 91 -7.96 -4.11 23.12
N LYS A 92 -9.30 -4.17 23.21
CA LYS A 92 -10.01 -5.45 23.08
C LYS A 92 -10.16 -5.86 21.63
N PHE A 93 -10.19 -7.16 21.36
CA PHE A 93 -10.39 -7.68 20.00
C PHE A 93 -11.63 -7.13 19.33
N SER A 94 -12.72 -6.94 20.09
CA SER A 94 -13.98 -6.36 19.59
C SER A 94 -13.85 -4.97 19.00
N THR A 95 -12.77 -4.24 19.32
CA THR A 95 -12.50 -2.90 18.79
C THR A 95 -11.50 -2.88 17.64
N LEU A 96 -10.88 -4.03 17.35
CA LEU A 96 -9.81 -4.16 16.37
C LEU A 96 -10.34 -4.68 15.04
N THR A 97 -9.73 -4.23 13.98
CA THR A 97 -9.89 -4.80 12.64
C THR A 97 -8.53 -5.29 12.17
N LYS A 98 -8.43 -6.57 11.82
CA LYS A 98 -7.21 -7.11 11.20
C LYS A 98 -6.98 -6.42 9.86
N ILE A 99 -5.76 -5.96 9.67
CA ILE A 99 -5.27 -5.52 8.36
C ILE A 99 -4.26 -6.57 7.90
N ASP A 100 -4.31 -6.94 6.62
CA ASP A 100 -3.36 -7.90 6.11
C ASP A 100 -1.95 -7.38 6.34
N PRO A 101 -1.05 -8.21 6.90
CA PRO A 101 0.33 -7.82 7.04
C PRO A 101 0.85 -7.48 5.65
N ILE A 102 1.65 -6.45 5.59
CA ILE A 102 2.43 -6.12 4.40
C ILE A 102 3.09 -7.42 3.95
N ARG A 103 2.55 -8.05 2.91
CA ARG A 103 3.35 -9.00 2.17
C ARG A 103 4.56 -8.20 1.72
N SER A 104 5.71 -8.64 2.17
CA SER A 104 6.99 -7.97 2.01
C SER A 104 7.05 -7.18 0.70
N ILE A 105 7.44 -5.91 0.79
CA ILE A 105 7.75 -5.01 -0.31
C ILE A 105 8.51 -5.74 -1.44
N THR A 106 9.37 -6.69 -1.06
CA THR A 106 10.11 -7.59 -1.96
C THR A 106 9.21 -8.43 -2.89
N GLU A 107 8.00 -8.82 -2.49
CA GLU A 107 7.08 -9.56 -3.38
C GLU A 107 6.31 -8.65 -4.34
N CYS A 108 6.05 -7.42 -3.95
CA CYS A 108 5.45 -6.41 -4.81
C CYS A 108 6.36 -6.12 -6.01
N TYR A 109 7.64 -5.92 -5.75
CA TYR A 109 8.64 -5.60 -6.77
C TYR A 109 9.05 -6.81 -7.62
N LYS A 110 9.03 -8.02 -7.10
CA LYS A 110 9.25 -9.25 -7.88
C LYS A 110 8.19 -9.47 -8.98
N ARG A 111 6.99 -8.92 -8.83
CA ARG A 111 5.91 -9.03 -9.84
C ARG A 111 5.90 -7.89 -10.85
N SER A 112 6.52 -6.75 -10.55
CA SER A 112 6.62 -5.62 -11.49
C SER A 112 7.87 -5.68 -12.37
N GLY A 113 8.84 -6.52 -12.06
CA GLY A 113 10.16 -6.53 -12.68
C GLY A 113 10.35 -7.47 -13.86
N GLU A 114 9.34 -7.77 -14.67
CA GLU A 114 9.59 -8.39 -15.98
C GLU A 114 10.06 -7.33 -16.97
N THR A 115 11.37 -7.25 -17.14
CA THR A 115 12.03 -6.51 -18.23
C THR A 115 11.80 -7.26 -19.52
N THR A 116 11.06 -6.69 -20.45
CA THR A 116 11.01 -7.15 -21.84
C THR A 116 11.93 -6.27 -22.69
N PHE A 117 12.84 -6.90 -23.43
CA PHE A 117 13.74 -6.18 -24.33
C PHE A 117 12.98 -5.75 -25.59
N ALA A 118 13.11 -4.47 -25.97
CA ALA A 118 12.63 -4.01 -27.25
C ALA A 118 13.69 -4.30 -28.33
N GLU A 119 13.35 -5.09 -29.31
CA GLU A 119 14.24 -5.73 -30.29
C GLU A 119 15.08 -4.82 -31.20
N LYS A 120 15.09 -3.49 -31.07
CA LYS A 120 15.76 -2.59 -32.03
C LYS A 120 16.81 -1.62 -31.48
N ASP A 121 16.84 -1.36 -30.20
CA ASP A 121 17.88 -0.51 -29.58
C ASP A 121 18.23 -1.13 -28.22
N GLU A 122 19.46 -1.57 -28.04
CA GLU A 122 19.98 -2.20 -26.82
C GLU A 122 19.85 -1.32 -25.56
N ARG A 123 19.50 -0.04 -25.72
CA ARG A 123 19.28 0.90 -24.61
C ARG A 123 17.82 1.15 -24.29
N VAL A 124 16.90 0.53 -25.03
CA VAL A 124 15.45 0.71 -24.81
C VAL A 124 14.90 -0.49 -24.05
N TYR A 125 14.24 -0.20 -22.93
CA TYR A 125 13.66 -1.19 -22.03
C TYR A 125 12.20 -0.83 -21.74
N GLU A 126 11.42 -1.83 -21.37
CA GLU A 126 10.07 -1.63 -20.86
C GLU A 126 9.97 -2.21 -19.45
N PHE A 127 9.48 -1.40 -18.51
CA PHE A 127 9.31 -1.77 -17.11
C PHE A 127 7.88 -1.57 -16.66
N ALA A 128 7.38 -2.47 -15.83
CA ALA A 128 6.25 -2.17 -14.97
C ALA A 128 6.75 -1.28 -13.81
N PHE A 129 6.23 -0.06 -13.70
CA PHE A 129 6.63 0.89 -12.65
C PHE A 129 5.60 1.01 -11.52
N SER A 130 4.39 0.50 -11.71
CA SER A 130 3.34 0.53 -10.70
C SER A 130 2.35 -0.63 -10.84
N SER A 131 1.68 -0.95 -9.74
CA SER A 131 0.61 -1.95 -9.66
C SER A 131 -0.38 -1.58 -8.56
N GLU A 132 -1.53 -2.25 -8.50
CA GLU A 132 -2.50 -2.10 -7.39
C GLU A 132 -2.11 -2.90 -6.13
N PHE A 133 -0.84 -3.26 -6.00
CA PHE A 133 -0.39 -3.93 -4.79
C PHE A 133 -0.37 -2.94 -3.62
N PRO A 134 -0.96 -3.30 -2.47
CA PRO A 134 -1.00 -2.42 -1.30
C PRO A 134 0.40 -2.16 -0.73
N VAL A 135 0.74 -0.90 -0.51
CA VAL A 135 2.01 -0.47 0.08
C VAL A 135 1.73 0.22 1.42
N ALA A 136 2.50 -0.13 2.44
CA ALA A 136 2.38 0.54 3.73
C ALA A 136 2.91 1.97 3.65
N ARG A 137 2.10 2.88 4.15
CA ARG A 137 2.44 4.29 4.33
C ARG A 137 2.09 4.72 5.75
N GLY A 138 2.56 5.87 6.18
CA GLY A 138 2.27 6.38 7.51
C GLY A 138 0.78 6.53 7.84
N PHE A 139 -0.04 6.70 6.84
CA PHE A 139 -1.50 6.76 6.98
C PHE A 139 -2.18 5.38 6.84
N GLY A 140 -1.47 4.32 6.43
CA GLY A 140 -1.99 2.97 6.26
C GLY A 140 -1.58 2.30 4.96
N MET A 141 -2.32 1.25 4.58
CA MET A 141 -2.10 0.56 3.32
C MET A 141 -2.59 1.44 2.17
N GLU A 142 -1.70 1.84 1.29
CA GLU A 142 -2.00 2.61 0.08
C GLU A 142 -2.14 1.67 -1.12
N VAL A 143 -3.17 1.90 -1.90
CA VAL A 143 -3.36 1.25 -3.20
C VAL A 143 -3.47 2.33 -4.27
N LEU A 144 -2.65 2.26 -5.29
CA LEU A 144 -2.73 3.14 -6.45
C LEU A 144 -3.71 2.55 -7.46
N SER A 145 -4.84 3.21 -7.70
CA SER A 145 -5.82 2.74 -8.69
C SER A 145 -5.26 2.82 -10.10
N HIS A 146 -5.49 1.76 -10.88
CA HIS A 146 -5.20 1.68 -12.32
C HIS A 146 -6.49 1.66 -13.16
N ASP A 147 -7.59 2.09 -12.57
CA ASP A 147 -8.84 2.31 -13.28
C ASP A 147 -8.70 3.45 -14.30
N GLU A 148 -9.64 3.52 -15.23
CA GLU A 148 -9.64 4.58 -16.24
C GLU A 148 -9.71 5.97 -15.61
N GLY A 149 -8.75 6.84 -15.97
CA GLY A 149 -8.65 8.20 -15.44
C GLY A 149 -8.03 8.34 -14.05
N ALA A 150 -7.67 7.24 -13.38
CA ALA A 150 -7.05 7.32 -12.06
C ALA A 150 -5.58 7.77 -12.12
N MET A 151 -4.85 7.34 -13.15
CA MET A 151 -3.44 7.69 -13.34
C MET A 151 -3.29 8.77 -14.41
N ASP A 152 -2.78 9.94 -14.03
CA ASP A 152 -2.41 11.00 -14.96
C ASP A 152 -0.98 10.77 -15.47
N LEU A 153 -0.86 10.33 -16.71
CA LEU A 153 0.43 10.04 -17.36
C LEU A 153 1.04 11.23 -18.11
N ALA A 154 0.41 12.41 -18.10
CA ALA A 154 0.87 13.56 -18.87
C ALA A 154 2.32 13.91 -18.55
N ARG A 155 2.71 13.89 -17.28
CA ARG A 155 4.06 14.20 -16.84
C ARG A 155 5.09 13.17 -17.34
N LEU A 156 4.81 11.85 -17.20
CA LEU A 156 5.73 10.82 -17.70
C LEU A 156 5.89 10.90 -19.21
N ASN A 157 4.81 11.12 -19.95
CA ASN A 157 4.81 11.19 -21.40
C ASN A 157 5.39 12.50 -21.95
N ASN A 158 5.75 13.44 -21.09
CA ASN A 158 6.47 14.66 -21.45
C ASN A 158 7.97 14.54 -21.14
N SER A 159 8.60 13.45 -21.57
CA SER A 159 10.04 13.20 -21.41
C SER A 159 10.51 13.24 -19.95
N ALA A 160 9.76 12.61 -19.05
CA ALA A 160 10.16 12.50 -17.66
C ALA A 160 11.50 11.77 -17.53
N PRO A 161 12.33 12.08 -16.53
CA PRO A 161 13.62 11.43 -16.35
C PRO A 161 13.46 9.97 -15.89
N LEU A 162 14.37 9.13 -16.38
CA LEU A 162 14.71 7.87 -15.72
C LEU A 162 15.86 8.15 -14.75
N LEU A 163 15.64 7.91 -13.47
CA LEU A 163 16.60 8.22 -12.40
C LEU A 163 17.21 6.94 -11.81
N PHE A 164 18.24 7.12 -11.01
CA PHE A 164 18.79 6.10 -10.13
C PHE A 164 18.53 6.47 -8.68
N ASN A 165 17.85 5.56 -7.92
CA ASN A 165 17.50 5.73 -6.51
C ASN A 165 16.77 7.05 -6.18
N HIS A 166 15.87 7.49 -7.06
CA HIS A 166 15.12 8.76 -6.92
C HIS A 166 16.00 10.03 -6.80
N ASP A 167 17.28 9.94 -7.16
CA ASP A 167 18.20 11.08 -7.11
C ASP A 167 18.09 11.92 -8.39
N PRO A 168 17.59 13.16 -8.33
CA PRO A 168 17.43 14.01 -9.51
C PRO A 168 18.78 14.40 -10.16
N ASN A 169 19.90 14.23 -9.44
CA ASN A 169 21.24 14.45 -9.97
C ASN A 169 21.80 13.22 -10.72
N LYS A 170 21.12 12.07 -10.61
CA LYS A 170 21.51 10.83 -11.25
C LYS A 170 20.52 10.42 -12.34
N VAL A 171 20.46 11.26 -13.39
CA VAL A 171 19.66 10.99 -14.58
C VAL A 171 20.38 9.92 -15.42
N ILE A 172 19.76 8.76 -15.55
CA ILE A 172 20.30 7.63 -16.31
C ILE A 172 19.56 7.38 -17.63
N GLY A 173 18.49 8.15 -17.91
CA GLY A 173 17.73 8.00 -19.15
C GLY A 173 16.48 8.85 -19.16
N VAL A 174 15.57 8.50 -20.05
CA VAL A 174 14.31 9.23 -20.30
C VAL A 174 13.16 8.25 -20.52
N VAL A 175 11.99 8.63 -20.05
CA VAL A 175 10.73 7.94 -20.38
C VAL A 175 10.32 8.38 -21.79
N GLU A 176 10.23 7.44 -22.72
CA GLU A 176 9.75 7.67 -24.08
C GLU A 176 8.21 7.56 -24.16
N ARG A 177 7.65 6.61 -23.40
CA ARG A 177 6.21 6.36 -23.34
C ARG A 177 5.83 5.69 -22.03
N ALA A 178 4.73 6.12 -21.44
CA ALA A 178 4.07 5.43 -20.34
C ALA A 178 2.62 5.13 -20.70
N TYR A 179 2.11 4.01 -20.21
CA TYR A 179 0.72 3.56 -20.44
C TYR A 179 0.24 2.64 -19.32
N VAL A 180 -1.07 2.45 -19.23
CA VAL A 180 -1.70 1.53 -18.28
C VAL A 180 -2.19 0.28 -19.01
N ASP A 181 -1.79 -0.88 -18.55
CA ASP A 181 -2.45 -2.15 -18.92
C ASP A 181 -3.63 -2.37 -17.96
N LYS A 182 -4.84 -2.07 -18.44
CA LYS A 182 -6.08 -2.16 -17.67
C LYS A 182 -6.40 -3.59 -17.21
N LYS A 183 -5.99 -4.61 -18.00
CA LYS A 183 -6.23 -6.01 -17.66
C LYS A 183 -5.32 -6.50 -16.55
N LYS A 184 -4.05 -6.11 -16.60
CA LYS A 184 -3.04 -6.47 -15.61
C LYS A 184 -3.06 -5.55 -14.39
N LYS A 185 -3.78 -4.43 -14.43
CA LYS A 185 -3.75 -3.39 -13.39
C LYS A 185 -2.33 -2.95 -13.06
N LYS A 186 -1.57 -2.59 -14.11
CA LYS A 186 -0.18 -2.16 -14.03
C LYS A 186 0.09 -0.96 -14.91
N GLY A 187 0.96 -0.07 -14.42
CA GLY A 187 1.56 0.99 -15.21
C GLY A 187 2.88 0.53 -15.81
N TYR A 188 3.07 0.75 -17.10
CA TYR A 188 4.29 0.42 -17.83
C TYR A 188 4.96 1.67 -18.36
N SER A 189 6.28 1.69 -18.37
CA SER A 189 7.08 2.72 -19.01
C SER A 189 8.10 2.09 -19.97
N ARG A 190 8.11 2.59 -21.20
CA ARG A 190 9.18 2.39 -22.15
C ARG A 190 10.20 3.51 -21.93
N VAL A 191 11.44 3.13 -21.63
CA VAL A 191 12.53 4.04 -21.30
C VAL A 191 13.72 3.83 -22.21
N ARG A 192 14.50 4.88 -22.40
CA ARG A 192 15.79 4.78 -23.10
C ARG A 192 16.91 5.29 -22.20
N PHE A 193 17.89 4.42 -21.95
CA PHE A 193 19.07 4.77 -21.17
C PHE A 193 19.97 5.77 -21.90
N SER A 194 20.59 6.68 -21.12
CA SER A 194 21.61 7.61 -21.59
C SER A 194 22.89 6.87 -22.02
N LYS A 195 23.74 7.54 -22.78
CA LYS A 195 25.07 7.06 -23.18
C LYS A 195 26.18 7.45 -22.21
N ASN A 196 25.87 8.16 -21.10
CA ASN A 196 26.89 8.49 -20.13
C ASN A 196 27.38 7.22 -19.39
N SER A 197 28.61 7.26 -18.87
CA SER A 197 29.24 6.09 -18.27
C SER A 197 28.44 5.48 -17.12
N PHE A 198 27.90 6.31 -16.24
CA PHE A 198 27.10 5.85 -15.10
C PHE A 198 25.79 5.18 -15.56
N ALA A 199 25.10 5.77 -16.53
CA ALA A 199 23.89 5.15 -17.08
C ALA A 199 24.18 3.82 -17.77
N GLU A 200 25.33 3.68 -18.42
CA GLU A 200 25.74 2.44 -19.06
C GLU A 200 26.08 1.36 -18.02
N GLU A 201 26.74 1.70 -16.92
CA GLU A 201 26.96 0.78 -15.79
C GLU A 201 25.63 0.28 -15.21
N VAL A 202 24.69 1.18 -14.93
CA VAL A 202 23.36 0.80 -14.43
C VAL A 202 22.60 -0.06 -15.44
N ARG A 203 22.66 0.29 -16.73
CA ARG A 203 22.03 -0.49 -17.80
C ARG A 203 22.59 -1.91 -17.88
N GLN A 204 23.90 -2.06 -17.74
CA GLN A 204 24.55 -3.37 -17.72
C GLN A 204 24.08 -4.20 -16.53
N ASP A 205 24.02 -3.60 -15.32
CA ASP A 205 23.51 -4.25 -14.12
C ASP A 205 22.02 -4.65 -14.23
N VAL A 206 21.21 -3.86 -14.94
CA VAL A 206 19.83 -4.22 -15.27
C VAL A 206 19.80 -5.40 -16.22
N GLN A 207 20.61 -5.40 -17.26
CA GLN A 207 20.70 -6.47 -18.24
C GLN A 207 21.19 -7.79 -17.63
N ASP A 208 22.16 -7.71 -16.73
CA ASP A 208 22.72 -8.87 -16.02
C ASP A 208 21.81 -9.33 -14.87
N GLY A 209 20.70 -8.62 -14.64
CA GLY A 209 19.74 -8.94 -13.58
C GLY A 209 20.27 -8.69 -12.17
N ILE A 210 21.27 -7.84 -12.00
CA ILE A 210 21.80 -7.37 -10.71
C ILE A 210 20.83 -6.34 -10.13
N LEU A 211 20.46 -5.33 -10.93
CA LEU A 211 19.43 -4.35 -10.60
C LEU A 211 18.10 -4.77 -11.22
N ARG A 212 17.11 -5.07 -10.39
CA ARG A 212 15.81 -5.61 -10.83
C ARG A 212 14.61 -4.78 -10.43
N ASN A 213 14.83 -3.79 -9.58
CA ASN A 213 13.75 -3.06 -8.94
C ASN A 213 13.50 -1.74 -9.67
N VAL A 214 12.23 -1.47 -9.93
CA VAL A 214 11.76 -0.21 -10.51
C VAL A 214 10.81 0.43 -9.52
N SER A 215 10.93 1.73 -9.33
CA SER A 215 10.08 2.54 -8.49
C SER A 215 9.63 3.79 -9.23
N THR A 216 8.64 4.49 -8.72
CA THR A 216 8.16 5.75 -9.29
C THR A 216 7.93 6.79 -8.21
N GLY A 217 8.33 8.02 -8.47
CA GLY A 217 7.89 9.16 -7.70
C GLY A 217 6.53 9.64 -8.20
N TYR A 218 5.61 9.94 -7.30
CA TYR A 218 4.25 10.36 -7.64
C TYR A 218 3.66 11.29 -6.59
N VAL A 219 2.60 11.98 -6.98
CA VAL A 219 1.72 12.73 -6.09
C VAL A 219 0.32 12.13 -6.15
N ILE A 220 -0.37 12.11 -5.00
CA ILE A 220 -1.77 11.74 -4.91
C ILE A 220 -2.61 13.01 -4.87
N ASN A 221 -3.54 13.15 -5.82
CA ASN A 221 -4.46 14.27 -5.90
C ASN A 221 -5.78 13.97 -5.19
N ASP A 222 -6.21 12.70 -5.20
CA ASP A 222 -7.42 12.26 -4.53
C ASP A 222 -7.27 10.85 -3.98
N ILE A 223 -7.77 10.63 -2.76
CA ILE A 223 -7.66 9.38 -2.04
C ILE A 223 -8.98 9.04 -1.35
N LYS A 224 -9.39 7.79 -1.45
CA LYS A 224 -10.61 7.27 -0.83
C LYS A 224 -10.27 6.21 0.21
N GLU A 225 -10.73 6.41 1.43
CA GLU A 225 -10.63 5.40 2.48
C GLU A 225 -11.56 4.23 2.19
N ARG A 226 -11.04 3.01 2.31
CA ARG A 226 -11.78 1.74 2.25
C ARG A 226 -11.60 0.99 3.56
N ASP A 227 -12.31 -0.12 3.73
CA ASP A 227 -12.32 -0.87 5.00
C ASP A 227 -10.91 -1.29 5.47
N ASN A 228 -10.01 -1.61 4.54
CA ASN A 228 -8.68 -2.16 4.86
C ASN A 228 -7.52 -1.34 4.27
N ASP A 229 -7.79 -0.35 3.44
CA ASP A 229 -6.76 0.41 2.73
C ASP A 229 -7.24 1.81 2.31
N PHE A 230 -6.33 2.54 1.69
CA PHE A 230 -6.57 3.85 1.08
C PHE A 230 -6.32 3.73 -0.42
N LEU A 231 -7.38 3.90 -1.20
CA LEU A 231 -7.32 3.87 -2.65
C LEU A 231 -7.02 5.28 -3.18
N ALA A 232 -5.85 5.48 -3.78
CA ALA A 232 -5.57 6.68 -4.56
C ALA A 232 -6.36 6.61 -5.86
N THR A 233 -7.44 7.39 -5.94
CA THR A 233 -8.37 7.41 -7.08
C THR A 233 -7.94 8.39 -8.17
N ASN A 234 -7.06 9.34 -7.84
CA ASN A 234 -6.37 10.20 -8.79
C ASN A 234 -4.94 10.45 -8.32
N TRP A 235 -3.97 10.12 -9.16
CA TRP A 235 -2.55 10.27 -8.86
C TRP A 235 -1.72 10.48 -10.12
N GLN A 236 -0.57 11.13 -9.97
CA GLN A 236 0.30 11.49 -11.08
C GLN A 236 1.74 11.06 -10.80
N PRO A 237 2.28 10.08 -11.53
CA PRO A 237 3.71 9.77 -11.50
C PRO A 237 4.49 10.88 -12.24
N TYR A 238 5.65 11.28 -11.69
CA TYR A 238 6.47 12.35 -12.25
C TYR A 238 7.88 11.90 -12.65
N GLU A 239 8.33 10.73 -12.22
CA GLU A 239 9.59 10.10 -12.64
C GLU A 239 9.52 8.58 -12.49
N VAL A 240 10.44 7.89 -13.14
CA VAL A 240 10.68 6.45 -12.96
C VAL A 240 12.13 6.25 -12.53
N SER A 241 12.38 5.37 -11.57
CA SER A 241 13.71 5.09 -11.05
C SER A 241 14.06 3.62 -11.10
N ILE A 242 15.30 3.32 -11.48
CA ILE A 242 15.94 2.06 -11.12
C ILE A 242 16.44 2.22 -9.69
N VAL A 243 16.06 1.30 -8.81
CA VAL A 243 16.41 1.38 -7.39
C VAL A 243 17.12 0.11 -6.92
N ALA A 244 18.13 0.30 -6.06
CA ALA A 244 18.84 -0.84 -5.46
C ALA A 244 17.96 -1.53 -4.41
N THR A 245 17.21 -0.75 -3.64
CA THR A 245 16.31 -1.24 -2.60
C THR A 245 14.88 -0.73 -2.90
N PRO A 246 13.89 -1.61 -2.99
CA PRO A 246 12.50 -1.19 -3.15
C PRO A 246 12.02 -0.46 -1.88
N ALA A 247 11.15 0.53 -2.09
CA ALA A 247 10.52 1.31 -1.01
C ALA A 247 9.44 0.52 -0.28
#